data_96bb417fd2c1405f5b0a5b30e79b9ad3
#
_entry.id   96bb417fd2c1405f5b0a5b30e79b9ad3
#
_cell.length_a   1.000
_cell.length_b   1.000
_cell.length_c   1.000
_cell.angle_alpha   90.00
_cell.angle_beta   90.00
_cell.angle_gamma   90.00
#
_symmetry.space_group_name_H-M   'P 1'
#
loop_
_entity.id
_entity.type
_entity.pdbx_description
1 polymer ?
#
loop_
_entity_poly.entity_id
_entity_poly.type
_entity_poly.pdbx_seq_one_letter_code
_entity_poly.pdbx_strand_id
1 'polypeptide(L)'
;FDPADALEQIIPSDLKTMKPGHMRYSVLLNDQGGIIDDLIITRLTENSFYLVLNASRIKEDLAALDALKSGDLVIEHDTARILVAIQGPKAEAVLRDIFPAAAKLSFMQATLINQDGHDIIISRSGYTGEDGFEISLPHPMEGDDLKRILDHPDVRMIGLGARDSLRLEAGLCLYGHDLNEEITPIEAGLNWVIQKNRRAAADFAGAKKILKQIEDKPAIKRVGLIPDGRAPLREGVTIVNDNEETVGHITSGTFSPCLEKPIAMGYIQNEYAKNDADIYALLRGKKIPVTVTKLPFVESNTKK
;
A
#
# COMPACT_ATOMS: atom_id res chain seq x y z
N PHE A 1 4.15 -29.36 -0.01
CA PHE A 1 4.39 -28.12 0.77
C PHE A 1 3.74 -26.94 0.03
N ASP A 2 2.84 -26.20 0.68
CA ASP A 2 2.29 -24.94 0.13
C ASP A 2 3.09 -23.77 0.71
N PRO A 3 3.72 -22.92 -0.11
CA PRO A 3 4.43 -21.73 0.36
C PRO A 3 3.57 -20.79 1.22
N ALA A 4 2.25 -20.83 1.05
CA ALA A 4 1.32 -20.09 1.90
C ALA A 4 1.44 -20.46 3.38
N ASP A 5 1.73 -21.74 3.73
CA ASP A 5 1.91 -22.19 5.12
C ASP A 5 3.07 -21.44 5.82
N ALA A 6 4.13 -21.16 5.09
CA ALA A 6 5.24 -20.40 5.64
C ALA A 6 4.94 -18.90 5.68
N LEU A 7 4.47 -18.33 4.57
CA LEU A 7 4.18 -16.90 4.47
C LEU A 7 3.13 -16.44 5.49
N GLU A 8 2.10 -17.23 5.75
CA GLU A 8 1.05 -16.92 6.71
C GLU A 8 1.52 -16.85 8.17
N GLN A 9 2.75 -17.26 8.47
CA GLN A 9 3.33 -17.08 9.81
C GLN A 9 3.63 -15.61 10.12
N ILE A 10 4.04 -14.83 9.12
CA ILE A 10 4.39 -13.41 9.25
C ILE A 10 3.45 -12.47 8.45
N ILE A 11 2.59 -13.03 7.62
CA ILE A 11 1.59 -12.31 6.83
C ILE A 11 0.20 -12.66 7.38
N PRO A 12 -0.58 -11.67 7.84
CA PRO A 12 -1.88 -11.93 8.47
C PRO A 12 -3.00 -12.25 7.47
N SER A 13 -2.74 -12.13 6.17
CA SER A 13 -3.73 -12.40 5.13
C SER A 13 -3.88 -13.89 4.84
N ASP A 14 -5.07 -14.28 4.39
CA ASP A 14 -5.37 -15.63 3.93
C ASP A 14 -4.81 -15.85 2.51
N LEU A 15 -3.66 -16.48 2.42
CA LEU A 15 -2.98 -16.78 1.16
C LEU A 15 -3.39 -18.12 0.58
N LYS A 16 -3.78 -19.08 1.44
CA LYS A 16 -4.20 -20.43 1.04
C LYS A 16 -5.41 -20.43 0.13
N THR A 17 -6.35 -19.52 0.33
CA THR A 17 -7.56 -19.44 -0.49
C THR A 17 -7.39 -18.57 -1.75
N MET A 18 -6.23 -17.94 -1.95
CA MET A 18 -5.95 -17.19 -3.17
C MET A 18 -5.88 -18.14 -4.37
N LYS A 19 -6.53 -17.76 -5.46
CA LYS A 19 -6.42 -18.49 -6.74
C LYS A 19 -5.20 -17.96 -7.52
N PRO A 20 -4.56 -18.78 -8.38
CA PRO A 20 -3.58 -18.29 -9.33
C PRO A 20 -4.08 -17.07 -10.12
N GLY A 21 -3.20 -16.11 -10.36
CA GLY A 21 -3.52 -14.85 -11.02
C GLY A 21 -4.22 -13.81 -10.13
N HIS A 22 -4.45 -14.08 -8.86
CA HIS A 22 -5.02 -13.09 -7.92
C HIS A 22 -3.93 -12.45 -7.07
N MET A 23 -4.21 -11.23 -6.63
CA MET A 23 -3.31 -10.41 -5.84
C MET A 23 -3.96 -10.01 -4.51
N ARG A 24 -3.12 -9.72 -3.51
CA ARG A 24 -3.52 -9.08 -2.25
C ARG A 24 -2.49 -8.06 -1.82
N TYR A 25 -2.97 -6.93 -1.33
CA TYR A 25 -2.18 -6.06 -0.47
C TYR A 25 -2.18 -6.64 0.94
N SER A 26 -1.03 -6.69 1.58
CA SER A 26 -0.88 -7.14 2.95
C SER A 26 0.32 -6.47 3.63
N VAL A 27 0.68 -6.97 4.79
CA VAL A 27 1.82 -6.49 5.58
C VAL A 27 2.66 -7.66 6.07
N LEU A 28 3.97 -7.45 6.21
CA LEU A 28 4.86 -8.29 6.99
C LEU A 28 4.83 -7.83 8.44
N LEU A 29 4.68 -8.75 9.37
CA LEU A 29 4.53 -8.44 10.80
C LEU A 29 5.71 -8.97 11.60
N ASN A 30 6.13 -8.20 12.61
CA ASN A 30 6.99 -8.67 13.68
C ASN A 30 6.17 -9.32 14.82
N ASP A 31 6.83 -9.97 15.76
CA ASP A 31 6.19 -10.66 16.89
C ASP A 31 5.38 -9.73 17.82
N GLN A 32 5.65 -8.43 17.77
CA GLN A 32 4.91 -7.41 18.53
C GLN A 32 3.69 -6.87 17.76
N GLY A 33 3.43 -7.37 16.55
CA GLY A 33 2.34 -6.96 15.67
C GLY A 33 2.58 -5.63 14.96
N GLY A 34 3.82 -5.11 14.99
CA GLY A 34 4.23 -3.97 14.20
C GLY A 34 4.51 -4.36 12.75
N ILE A 35 4.40 -3.41 11.85
CA ILE A 35 4.53 -3.61 10.40
C ILE A 35 6.00 -3.47 10.00
N ILE A 36 6.64 -4.58 9.59
CA ILE A 36 7.99 -4.60 9.02
C ILE A 36 8.01 -3.94 7.66
N ASP A 37 7.03 -4.29 6.81
CA ASP A 37 6.80 -3.67 5.50
C ASP A 37 5.36 -3.91 5.03
N ASP A 38 4.89 -3.14 4.06
CA ASP A 38 3.66 -3.41 3.32
C ASP A 38 3.98 -3.85 1.89
N LEU A 39 3.20 -4.79 1.36
CA LEU A 39 3.55 -5.47 0.13
C LEU A 39 2.33 -5.88 -0.71
N ILE A 40 2.60 -6.11 -1.99
CA ILE A 40 1.63 -6.78 -2.87
C ILE A 40 2.07 -8.24 -3.08
N ILE A 41 1.14 -9.16 -2.85
CA ILE A 41 1.32 -10.59 -2.97
C ILE A 41 0.50 -11.07 -4.15
N THR A 42 1.14 -11.71 -5.12
CA THR A 42 0.50 -12.35 -6.28
C THR A 42 0.70 -13.86 -6.18
N ARG A 43 -0.36 -14.65 -6.22
CA ARG A 43 -0.24 -16.09 -6.41
C ARG A 43 -0.08 -16.36 -7.90
N LEU A 44 1.12 -16.71 -8.35
CA LEU A 44 1.39 -16.97 -9.77
C LEU A 44 0.89 -18.37 -10.21
N THR A 45 1.16 -19.38 -9.39
CA THR A 45 0.72 -20.76 -9.58
C THR A 45 0.20 -21.33 -8.26
N GLU A 46 -0.22 -22.59 -8.26
CA GLU A 46 -0.62 -23.26 -7.01
C GLU A 46 0.52 -23.30 -5.97
N ASN A 47 1.77 -23.30 -6.42
CA ASN A 47 2.95 -23.49 -5.55
C ASN A 47 3.92 -22.30 -5.60
N SER A 48 3.53 -21.14 -6.14
CA SER A 48 4.44 -20.01 -6.22
C SER A 48 3.74 -18.66 -6.00
N PHE A 49 4.43 -17.79 -5.29
CA PHE A 49 4.03 -16.40 -5.06
C PHE A 49 5.09 -15.44 -5.61
N TYR A 50 4.64 -14.32 -6.11
CA TYR A 50 5.46 -13.17 -6.47
C TYR A 50 5.14 -12.03 -5.52
N LEU A 51 6.16 -11.50 -4.86
CA LEU A 51 6.04 -10.45 -3.86
C LEU A 51 6.66 -9.16 -4.41
N VAL A 52 5.94 -8.06 -4.34
CA VAL A 52 6.46 -6.71 -4.61
C VAL A 52 6.61 -5.99 -3.28
N LEU A 53 7.85 -5.68 -2.92
CA LEU A 53 8.27 -5.11 -1.64
C LEU A 53 8.74 -3.67 -1.82
N ASN A 54 8.80 -2.90 -0.74
CA ASN A 54 9.36 -1.56 -0.80
C ASN A 54 10.89 -1.59 -0.93
N ALA A 55 11.43 -0.88 -1.91
CA ALA A 55 12.86 -0.84 -2.20
C ALA A 55 13.70 -0.36 -0.99
N SER A 56 13.13 0.46 -0.12
CA SER A 56 13.79 0.94 1.11
C SER A 56 13.87 -0.11 2.22
N ARG A 57 13.13 -1.25 2.09
CA ARG A 57 13.01 -2.30 3.13
C ARG A 57 13.59 -3.65 2.72
N ILE A 58 14.23 -3.75 1.57
CA ILE A 58 14.75 -5.01 1.00
C ILE A 58 15.52 -5.84 2.04
N LYS A 59 16.36 -5.20 2.87
CA LYS A 59 17.17 -5.90 3.86
C LYS A 59 16.33 -6.55 4.97
N GLU A 60 15.39 -5.81 5.51
CA GLU A 60 14.50 -6.25 6.59
C GLU A 60 13.53 -7.32 6.08
N ASP A 61 12.99 -7.11 4.88
CA ASP A 61 12.07 -8.05 4.23
C ASP A 61 12.75 -9.39 3.94
N LEU A 62 13.95 -9.37 3.36
CA LEU A 62 14.70 -10.59 3.11
C LEU A 62 15.04 -11.29 4.42
N ALA A 63 15.39 -10.56 5.48
CA ALA A 63 15.66 -11.18 6.78
C ALA A 63 14.42 -11.87 7.36
N ALA A 64 13.24 -11.23 7.26
CA ALA A 64 11.98 -11.80 7.72
C ALA A 64 11.56 -13.03 6.90
N LEU A 65 11.74 -12.97 5.58
CA LEU A 65 11.42 -14.08 4.67
C LEU A 65 12.42 -15.24 4.83
N ASP A 66 13.72 -14.94 4.96
CA ASP A 66 14.75 -15.96 5.16
C ASP A 66 14.56 -16.78 6.45
N ALA A 67 13.98 -16.15 7.48
CA ALA A 67 13.63 -16.85 8.72
C ALA A 67 12.53 -17.93 8.53
N LEU A 68 11.75 -17.86 7.45
CA LEU A 68 10.72 -18.84 7.11
C LEU A 68 11.27 -20.06 6.37
N LYS A 69 12.53 -20.02 5.89
CA LYS A 69 13.12 -21.11 5.10
C LYS A 69 13.13 -22.40 5.91
N SER A 70 12.33 -23.37 5.45
CA SER A 70 12.27 -24.70 6.00
C SER A 70 11.87 -25.70 4.92
N GLY A 71 12.43 -26.89 4.95
CA GLY A 71 12.12 -27.92 3.96
C GLY A 71 12.44 -27.50 2.51
N ASP A 72 11.46 -27.61 1.62
CA ASP A 72 11.59 -27.32 0.20
C ASP A 72 11.24 -25.89 -0.19
N LEU A 73 11.08 -24.97 0.78
CA LEU A 73 10.78 -23.57 0.48
C LEU A 73 12.00 -22.88 -0.14
N VAL A 74 11.83 -22.40 -1.37
CA VAL A 74 12.81 -21.58 -2.08
C VAL A 74 12.35 -20.14 -2.08
N ILE A 75 13.22 -19.20 -1.67
CA ILE A 75 12.99 -17.77 -1.72
C ILE A 75 14.10 -17.17 -2.59
N GLU A 76 13.69 -16.50 -3.66
CA GLU A 76 14.58 -15.86 -4.62
C GLU A 76 14.36 -14.35 -4.61
N HIS A 77 15.44 -13.59 -4.52
CA HIS A 77 15.43 -12.14 -4.71
C HIS A 77 15.81 -11.86 -6.18
N ASP A 78 14.80 -11.56 -7.00
CA ASP A 78 15.03 -11.24 -8.42
C ASP A 78 15.45 -9.76 -8.56
N THR A 79 16.75 -9.55 -8.75
CA THR A 79 17.35 -8.23 -8.96
C THR A 79 17.46 -7.86 -10.45
N ALA A 80 17.09 -8.76 -11.34
CA ALA A 80 17.18 -8.60 -12.79
C ALA A 80 15.84 -8.16 -13.41
N ARG A 81 15.04 -7.37 -12.66
CA ARG A 81 13.76 -6.86 -13.14
C ARG A 81 13.59 -5.39 -12.85
N ILE A 82 12.80 -4.74 -13.69
CA ILE A 82 12.27 -3.39 -13.43
C ILE A 82 10.75 -3.47 -13.29
N LEU A 83 10.18 -2.62 -12.44
CA LEU A 83 8.75 -2.47 -12.28
C LEU A 83 8.32 -1.10 -12.82
N VAL A 84 7.47 -1.11 -13.84
CA VAL A 84 6.94 0.08 -14.49
C VAL A 84 5.45 0.19 -14.19
N ALA A 85 5.01 1.36 -13.69
CA ALA A 85 3.61 1.64 -13.45
C ALA A 85 3.05 2.56 -14.57
N ILE A 86 1.96 2.15 -15.20
CA ILE A 86 1.18 2.96 -16.12
C ILE A 86 -0.22 3.15 -15.57
N GLN A 87 -0.59 4.39 -15.25
CA GLN A 87 -1.75 4.71 -14.42
C GLN A 87 -2.61 5.77 -15.09
N GLY A 88 -3.92 5.70 -14.82
CA GLY A 88 -4.90 6.68 -15.30
C GLY A 88 -5.93 6.08 -16.24
N PRO A 89 -6.99 6.83 -16.58
CA PRO A 89 -8.18 6.34 -17.29
C PRO A 89 -7.90 5.82 -18.71
N LYS A 90 -6.75 6.15 -19.30
CA LYS A 90 -6.33 5.67 -20.62
C LYS A 90 -5.34 4.49 -20.59
N ALA A 91 -4.91 4.06 -19.41
CA ALA A 91 -3.88 3.03 -19.27
C ALA A 91 -4.27 1.70 -19.96
N GLU A 92 -5.53 1.27 -19.83
CA GLU A 92 -6.01 0.06 -20.50
C GLU A 92 -5.93 0.20 -22.04
N ALA A 93 -6.32 1.34 -22.58
CA ALA A 93 -6.27 1.56 -24.03
C ALA A 93 -4.84 1.48 -24.57
N VAL A 94 -3.89 2.10 -23.87
CA VAL A 94 -2.47 2.06 -24.24
C VAL A 94 -1.92 0.63 -24.18
N LEU A 95 -2.21 -0.10 -23.12
CA LEU A 95 -1.64 -1.46 -22.94
C LEU A 95 -2.30 -2.50 -23.80
N ARG A 96 -3.55 -2.32 -24.21
CA ARG A 96 -4.27 -3.28 -25.07
C ARG A 96 -3.54 -3.56 -26.39
N ASP A 97 -2.90 -2.54 -26.95
CA ASP A 97 -2.19 -2.65 -28.23
C ASP A 97 -0.78 -3.25 -28.08
N ILE A 98 -0.23 -3.25 -26.87
CA ILE A 98 1.10 -3.77 -26.57
C ILE A 98 1.02 -5.14 -25.91
N PHE A 99 0.16 -5.25 -24.90
CA PHE A 99 -0.09 -6.46 -24.12
C PHE A 99 -1.59 -6.77 -24.08
N PRO A 100 -2.18 -7.39 -25.09
CA PRO A 100 -3.63 -7.65 -25.14
C PRO A 100 -4.18 -8.44 -23.94
N ALA A 101 -3.32 -9.24 -23.29
CA ALA A 101 -3.67 -9.99 -22.08
C ALA A 101 -4.02 -9.07 -20.89
N ALA A 102 -3.44 -7.87 -20.83
CA ALA A 102 -3.71 -6.90 -19.76
C ALA A 102 -5.19 -6.45 -19.72
N ALA A 103 -5.83 -6.30 -20.87
CA ALA A 103 -7.22 -5.84 -20.96
C ALA A 103 -8.24 -6.83 -20.36
N LYS A 104 -7.83 -8.09 -20.13
CA LYS A 104 -8.68 -9.14 -19.52
C LYS A 104 -8.63 -9.14 -18.01
N LEU A 105 -7.69 -8.42 -17.39
CA LEU A 105 -7.51 -8.39 -15.94
C LEU A 105 -8.57 -7.48 -15.30
N SER A 106 -9.08 -7.93 -14.17
CA SER A 106 -9.79 -7.09 -13.21
C SER A 106 -8.80 -6.53 -12.18
N PHE A 107 -9.22 -5.53 -11.42
CA PHE A 107 -8.40 -4.96 -10.34
C PHE A 107 -7.94 -6.06 -9.36
N MET A 108 -6.67 -6.02 -8.98
CA MET A 108 -5.99 -7.03 -8.16
C MET A 108 -5.92 -8.41 -8.81
N GLN A 109 -5.78 -8.44 -10.13
CA GLN A 109 -5.40 -9.63 -10.89
C GLN A 109 -4.09 -9.40 -11.64
N ALA A 110 -3.37 -10.49 -11.87
CA ALA A 110 -2.13 -10.50 -12.63
C ALA A 110 -2.08 -11.68 -13.60
N THR A 111 -1.28 -11.55 -14.64
CA THR A 111 -0.97 -12.59 -15.59
C THR A 111 0.52 -12.64 -15.86
N LEU A 112 1.03 -13.85 -16.05
CA LEU A 112 2.37 -14.10 -16.56
C LEU A 112 2.25 -14.38 -18.05
N ILE A 113 3.01 -13.66 -18.86
CA ILE A 113 3.14 -13.90 -20.29
C ILE A 113 4.59 -14.15 -20.64
N ASN A 114 4.84 -15.02 -21.61
CA ASN A 114 6.17 -15.19 -22.19
C ASN A 114 6.19 -14.48 -23.54
N GLN A 115 7.09 -13.52 -23.69
CA GLN A 115 7.28 -12.76 -24.93
C GLN A 115 8.76 -12.76 -25.28
N ASP A 116 9.08 -13.26 -26.47
CA ASP A 116 10.45 -13.38 -26.99
C ASP A 116 11.41 -14.12 -26.04
N GLY A 117 10.88 -15.14 -25.33
CA GLY A 117 11.65 -15.93 -24.36
C GLY A 117 11.77 -15.29 -22.97
N HIS A 118 11.15 -14.13 -22.73
CA HIS A 118 11.17 -13.42 -21.45
C HIS A 118 9.82 -13.49 -20.75
N ASP A 119 9.85 -13.75 -19.46
CA ASP A 119 8.67 -13.74 -18.59
C ASP A 119 8.35 -12.31 -18.14
N ILE A 120 7.17 -11.84 -18.51
CA ILE A 120 6.64 -10.54 -18.16
C ILE A 120 5.43 -10.76 -17.23
N ILE A 121 5.44 -10.13 -16.05
CA ILE A 121 4.29 -10.16 -15.15
C ILE A 121 3.55 -8.82 -15.29
N ILE A 122 2.28 -8.90 -15.63
CA ILE A 122 1.41 -7.73 -15.76
C ILE A 122 0.30 -7.86 -14.74
N SER A 123 0.15 -6.83 -13.92
CA SER A 123 -0.92 -6.75 -12.93
C SER A 123 -1.80 -5.52 -13.17
N ARG A 124 -3.10 -5.65 -12.91
CA ARG A 124 -4.01 -4.50 -12.85
C ARG A 124 -4.06 -4.01 -11.42
N SER A 125 -3.17 -3.11 -11.11
CA SER A 125 -2.89 -2.56 -9.78
C SER A 125 -2.22 -1.21 -9.90
N GLY A 126 -2.04 -0.51 -8.78
CA GLY A 126 -1.33 0.75 -8.76
C GLY A 126 -1.45 1.46 -7.43
N TYR A 127 -0.81 2.62 -7.35
CA TYR A 127 -0.67 3.41 -6.13
C TYR A 127 -1.18 4.85 -6.33
N THR A 128 -2.31 4.99 -7.05
CA THR A 128 -2.82 6.31 -7.48
C THR A 128 -4.31 6.52 -7.21
N GLY A 129 -5.04 5.46 -6.85
CA GLY A 129 -6.50 5.51 -6.78
C GLY A 129 -7.20 5.48 -8.15
N GLU A 130 -6.45 5.58 -9.25
CA GLU A 130 -6.94 5.43 -10.61
C GLU A 130 -6.76 4.01 -11.14
N ASP A 131 -7.46 3.68 -12.23
CA ASP A 131 -7.22 2.43 -12.95
C ASP A 131 -5.84 2.45 -13.60
N GLY A 132 -5.20 1.29 -13.63
CA GLY A 132 -3.86 1.19 -14.19
C GLY A 132 -3.22 -0.18 -13.99
N PHE A 133 -1.98 -0.27 -14.41
CA PHE A 133 -1.22 -1.51 -14.42
C PHE A 133 0.19 -1.30 -13.90
N GLU A 134 0.74 -2.36 -13.35
CA GLU A 134 2.17 -2.49 -13.06
C GLU A 134 2.73 -3.64 -13.89
N ILE A 135 3.87 -3.40 -14.54
CA ILE A 135 4.50 -4.32 -15.47
C ILE A 135 5.90 -4.61 -14.95
N SER A 136 6.15 -5.86 -14.60
CA SER A 136 7.45 -6.34 -14.19
C SER A 136 8.16 -6.94 -15.41
N LEU A 137 9.22 -6.28 -15.83
CA LEU A 137 9.99 -6.59 -17.02
C LEU A 137 11.40 -7.07 -16.65
N PRO A 138 12.01 -8.02 -17.39
CA PRO A 138 13.42 -8.37 -17.21
C PRO A 138 14.31 -7.16 -17.53
N HIS A 139 15.51 -7.11 -16.93
CA HIS A 139 16.50 -6.08 -17.19
C HIS A 139 17.91 -6.70 -17.41
N PRO A 140 18.65 -6.34 -18.46
CA PRO A 140 18.24 -5.44 -19.55
C PRO A 140 17.08 -6.04 -20.36
N MET A 141 16.15 -5.20 -20.76
CA MET A 141 15.04 -5.62 -21.60
C MET A 141 15.50 -5.68 -23.07
N GLU A 142 15.37 -6.84 -23.67
CA GLU A 142 15.47 -6.99 -25.11
C GLU A 142 14.09 -6.74 -25.72
N GLY A 143 13.97 -5.76 -26.62
CA GLY A 143 12.73 -5.42 -27.30
C GLY A 143 12.28 -3.96 -27.11
N ASP A 144 11.25 -3.57 -27.86
CA ASP A 144 10.77 -2.19 -27.98
C ASP A 144 9.55 -1.88 -27.10
N ASP A 145 9.10 -2.80 -26.24
CA ASP A 145 7.80 -2.62 -25.54
C ASP A 145 7.79 -1.42 -24.60
N LEU A 146 8.85 -1.23 -23.80
CA LEU A 146 8.96 -0.04 -22.96
C LEU A 146 8.99 1.24 -23.80
N LYS A 147 9.69 1.21 -24.94
CA LYS A 147 9.74 2.33 -25.88
C LYS A 147 8.35 2.60 -26.48
N ARG A 148 7.62 1.57 -26.89
CA ARG A 148 6.25 1.70 -27.39
C ARG A 148 5.30 2.32 -26.37
N ILE A 149 5.44 1.97 -25.08
CA ILE A 149 4.69 2.62 -23.99
C ILE A 149 5.07 4.08 -23.91
N LEU A 150 6.37 4.41 -23.85
CA LEU A 150 6.87 5.77 -23.65
C LEU A 150 6.56 6.71 -24.84
N ASP A 151 6.60 6.20 -26.06
CA ASP A 151 6.32 6.94 -27.29
C ASP A 151 4.81 7.12 -27.55
N HIS A 152 3.94 6.47 -26.76
CA HIS A 152 2.50 6.59 -26.97
C HIS A 152 2.01 8.01 -26.66
N PRO A 153 1.17 8.65 -27.54
CA PRO A 153 0.78 10.07 -27.40
C PRO A 153 0.01 10.39 -26.12
N ASP A 154 -0.67 9.41 -25.54
CA ASP A 154 -1.42 9.56 -24.28
C ASP A 154 -0.56 9.30 -23.03
N VAL A 155 0.67 8.86 -23.17
CA VAL A 155 1.58 8.60 -22.04
C VAL A 155 2.41 9.84 -21.73
N ARG A 156 2.59 10.10 -20.45
CA ARG A 156 3.49 11.12 -19.92
C ARG A 156 4.28 10.56 -18.74
N MET A 157 5.57 10.78 -18.79
CA MET A 157 6.44 10.52 -17.63
C MET A 157 6.05 11.46 -16.48
N ILE A 158 5.89 10.89 -15.28
CA ILE A 158 5.60 11.66 -14.06
C ILE A 158 6.70 11.45 -13.03
N GLY A 159 6.86 12.43 -12.12
CA GLY A 159 7.84 12.36 -11.04
C GLY A 159 7.24 11.86 -9.72
N LEU A 160 8.12 11.70 -8.72
CA LEU A 160 7.73 11.24 -7.38
C LEU A 160 6.72 12.16 -6.69
N GLY A 161 6.73 13.47 -6.99
CA GLY A 161 5.73 14.40 -6.46
C GLY A 161 4.30 14.07 -6.89
N ALA A 162 4.09 13.65 -8.15
CA ALA A 162 2.79 13.20 -8.63
C ALA A 162 2.40 11.86 -7.98
N ARG A 163 3.34 10.91 -7.87
CA ARG A 163 3.11 9.64 -7.16
C ARG A 163 2.67 9.89 -5.71
N ASP A 164 3.34 10.80 -4.99
CA ASP A 164 3.03 11.09 -3.58
C ASP A 164 1.68 11.80 -3.42
N SER A 165 1.36 12.79 -4.26
CA SER A 165 0.05 13.45 -4.19
C SER A 165 -1.11 12.51 -4.49
N LEU A 166 -0.98 11.68 -5.53
CA LEU A 166 -2.02 10.74 -5.93
C LEU A 166 -2.25 9.63 -4.88
N ARG A 167 -1.17 9.03 -4.34
CA ARG A 167 -1.35 8.02 -3.28
C ARG A 167 -2.02 8.60 -2.04
N LEU A 168 -1.67 9.85 -1.67
CA LEU A 168 -2.26 10.51 -0.50
C LEU A 168 -3.73 10.84 -0.74
N GLU A 169 -4.11 11.34 -1.92
CA GLU A 169 -5.50 11.53 -2.32
C GLU A 169 -6.31 10.23 -2.21
N ALA A 170 -5.72 9.11 -2.61
CA ALA A 170 -6.28 7.77 -2.48
C ALA A 170 -6.24 7.20 -1.04
N GLY A 171 -5.64 7.91 -0.08
CA GLY A 171 -5.54 7.48 1.32
C GLY A 171 -4.62 6.28 1.55
N LEU A 172 -3.71 6.01 0.60
CA LEU A 172 -2.77 4.90 0.65
C LEU A 172 -1.56 5.25 1.52
N CYS A 173 -1.13 4.28 2.34
CA CYS A 173 0.00 4.44 3.25
C CYS A 173 1.32 4.52 2.49
N LEU A 174 2.29 5.23 3.04
CA LEU A 174 3.70 5.22 2.64
C LEU A 174 4.52 4.69 3.80
N TYR A 175 5.23 3.57 3.58
CA TYR A 175 6.11 3.00 4.58
C TYR A 175 7.24 3.97 4.96
N GLY A 176 7.60 4.01 6.24
CA GLY A 176 8.54 4.97 6.80
C GLY A 176 7.92 6.32 7.23
N HIS A 177 6.70 6.61 6.75
CA HIS A 177 5.91 7.78 7.14
C HIS A 177 4.64 7.37 7.89
N ASP A 178 3.74 6.66 7.20
CA ASP A 178 2.45 6.22 7.75
C ASP A 178 2.53 4.84 8.42
N LEU A 179 3.51 4.02 8.08
CA LEU A 179 3.73 2.68 8.62
C LEU A 179 5.16 2.53 9.10
N ASN A 180 5.34 1.76 10.18
CA ASN A 180 6.63 1.37 10.75
C ASN A 180 6.47 0.14 11.66
N GLU A 181 7.57 -0.31 12.28
CA GLU A 181 7.61 -1.50 13.11
C GLU A 181 6.92 -1.36 14.49
N GLU A 182 6.45 -0.18 14.87
CA GLU A 182 5.70 0.06 16.12
C GLU A 182 4.18 0.09 15.87
N ILE A 183 3.76 0.45 14.65
CA ILE A 183 2.36 0.59 14.25
C ILE A 183 1.78 -0.77 13.83
N THR A 184 0.61 -1.09 14.35
CA THR A 184 -0.14 -2.29 13.98
C THR A 184 -1.07 -2.04 12.78
N PRO A 185 -1.50 -3.10 12.07
CA PRO A 185 -2.52 -2.96 11.01
C PRO A 185 -3.83 -2.35 11.50
N ILE A 186 -4.17 -2.51 12.79
CA ILE A 186 -5.41 -1.98 13.36
C ILE A 186 -5.30 -0.46 13.56
N GLU A 187 -4.21 -0.01 14.12
CA GLU A 187 -3.90 1.42 14.26
C GLU A 187 -3.83 2.12 12.90
N ALA A 188 -3.21 1.45 11.89
CA ALA A 188 -3.10 1.95 10.53
C ALA A 188 -4.43 1.93 9.74
N GLY A 189 -5.52 1.37 10.28
CA GLY A 189 -6.80 1.24 9.57
C GLY A 189 -6.77 0.17 8.45
N LEU A 190 -5.85 -0.78 8.54
CA LEU A 190 -5.65 -1.89 7.60
C LEU A 190 -6.26 -3.21 8.10
N ASN A 191 -7.22 -3.16 9.01
CA ASN A 191 -7.86 -4.35 9.60
C ASN A 191 -8.48 -5.31 8.56
N TRP A 192 -8.74 -4.84 7.36
CA TRP A 192 -9.28 -5.61 6.25
C TRP A 192 -8.28 -6.60 5.64
N VAL A 193 -6.96 -6.40 5.86
CA VAL A 193 -5.95 -7.37 5.41
C VAL A 193 -6.00 -8.68 6.20
N ILE A 194 -6.69 -8.71 7.35
CA ILE A 194 -6.82 -9.87 8.23
C ILE A 194 -8.21 -10.50 8.06
N GLN A 195 -8.33 -11.52 7.24
CA GLN A 195 -9.59 -12.17 6.94
C GLN A 195 -10.13 -12.95 8.18
N LYS A 196 -11.43 -13.29 8.16
CA LYS A 196 -12.10 -13.94 9.31
C LYS A 196 -11.44 -15.24 9.75
N ASN A 197 -11.03 -16.09 8.80
CA ASN A 197 -10.35 -17.36 9.08
C ASN A 197 -9.00 -17.14 9.75
N ARG A 198 -8.24 -16.12 9.32
CA ARG A 198 -6.95 -15.76 9.95
C ARG A 198 -7.13 -15.21 11.37
N ARG A 199 -8.18 -14.40 11.59
CA ARG A 199 -8.54 -13.97 12.95
C ARG A 199 -8.93 -15.13 13.85
N ALA A 200 -9.60 -16.13 13.31
CA ALA A 200 -10.00 -17.33 14.06
C ALA A 200 -8.81 -18.26 14.35
N ALA A 201 -7.89 -18.42 13.40
CA ALA A 201 -6.69 -19.24 13.57
C ALA A 201 -5.69 -18.62 14.56
N ALA A 202 -5.54 -17.29 14.53
CA ALA A 202 -4.64 -16.54 15.42
C ALA A 202 -3.18 -17.04 15.40
N ASP A 203 -2.72 -17.53 14.25
CA ASP A 203 -1.44 -18.25 14.07
C ASP A 203 -0.43 -17.45 13.23
N PHE A 204 -0.50 -16.12 13.28
CA PHE A 204 0.44 -15.20 12.62
C PHE A 204 1.16 -14.33 13.65
N ALA A 205 2.30 -13.77 13.26
CA ALA A 205 3.12 -12.90 14.10
C ALA A 205 2.30 -11.73 14.67
N GLY A 206 2.42 -11.48 15.98
CA GLY A 206 1.70 -10.41 16.67
C GLY A 206 0.19 -10.60 16.84
N ALA A 207 -0.37 -11.76 16.45
CA ALA A 207 -1.81 -12.03 16.48
C ALA A 207 -2.48 -11.64 17.82
N LYS A 208 -1.85 -11.95 18.95
CA LYS A 208 -2.40 -11.64 20.29
C LYS A 208 -2.69 -10.16 20.49
N LYS A 209 -1.74 -9.27 20.14
CA LYS A 209 -1.91 -7.80 20.25
C LYS A 209 -2.96 -7.30 19.26
N ILE A 210 -2.87 -7.77 18.02
CA ILE A 210 -3.73 -7.34 16.92
C ILE A 210 -5.19 -7.72 17.19
N LEU A 211 -5.46 -8.96 17.59
CA LEU A 211 -6.81 -9.43 17.89
C LEU A 211 -7.41 -8.69 19.09
N LYS A 212 -6.59 -8.42 20.11
CA LYS A 212 -7.02 -7.59 21.24
C LYS A 212 -7.41 -6.18 20.80
N GLN A 213 -6.66 -5.56 19.90
CA GLN A 213 -7.01 -4.23 19.35
C GLN A 213 -8.27 -4.25 18.47
N ILE A 214 -8.59 -5.37 17.81
CA ILE A 214 -9.87 -5.53 17.10
C ILE A 214 -11.05 -5.52 18.08
N GLU A 215 -10.90 -6.16 19.25
CA GLU A 215 -11.92 -6.24 20.29
C GLU A 215 -12.06 -4.92 21.07
N ASP A 216 -10.96 -4.40 21.61
CA ASP A 216 -10.94 -3.25 22.54
C ASP A 216 -10.85 -1.90 21.86
N LYS A 217 -10.57 -1.84 20.55
CA LYS A 217 -10.10 -0.70 19.77
C LYS A 217 -8.67 -0.27 20.16
N PRO A 218 -7.87 0.26 19.19
CA PRO A 218 -6.53 0.77 19.46
C PRO A 218 -6.59 2.13 20.18
N ALA A 219 -5.52 2.47 20.90
CA ALA A 219 -5.39 3.77 21.58
C ALA A 219 -5.27 4.92 20.58
N ILE A 220 -4.58 4.69 19.46
CA ILE A 220 -4.41 5.65 18.36
C ILE A 220 -4.95 5.07 17.07
N LYS A 221 -5.29 5.96 16.12
CA LYS A 221 -5.79 5.56 14.82
C LYS A 221 -5.32 6.51 13.73
N ARG A 222 -4.93 5.96 12.57
CA ARG A 222 -4.70 6.74 11.37
C ARG A 222 -6.02 7.28 10.81
N VAL A 223 -6.03 8.57 10.51
CA VAL A 223 -7.18 9.29 9.95
C VAL A 223 -6.77 10.22 8.82
N GLY A 224 -7.73 10.60 7.98
CA GLY A 224 -7.61 11.72 7.08
C GLY A 224 -7.85 13.03 7.83
N LEU A 225 -7.10 14.06 7.48
CA LEU A 225 -7.12 15.38 8.12
C LEU A 225 -7.17 16.48 7.06
N ILE A 226 -8.08 17.42 7.21
CA ILE A 226 -8.20 18.58 6.33
C ILE A 226 -7.97 19.83 7.17
N PRO A 227 -6.81 20.50 7.02
CA PRO A 227 -6.54 21.75 7.73
C PRO A 227 -7.27 22.93 7.10
N ASP A 228 -7.64 23.90 7.92
CA ASP A 228 -8.13 25.17 7.44
C ASP A 228 -7.04 25.97 6.73
N GLY A 229 -7.43 26.70 5.67
CA GLY A 229 -6.54 27.52 4.87
C GLY A 229 -5.87 26.77 3.70
N ARG A 230 -4.74 27.29 3.21
CA ARG A 230 -4.08 26.78 2.00
C ARG A 230 -2.72 26.14 2.26
N ALA A 231 -2.18 26.28 3.46
CA ALA A 231 -0.86 25.74 3.78
C ALA A 231 -0.94 24.24 4.07
N PRO A 232 -0.21 23.38 3.34
CA PRO A 232 -0.18 21.96 3.65
C PRO A 232 0.55 21.72 4.97
N LEU A 233 0.02 20.81 5.78
CA LEU A 233 0.71 20.25 6.93
C LEU A 233 1.74 19.23 6.44
N ARG A 234 2.91 19.22 7.07
CA ARG A 234 3.96 18.27 6.74
C ARG A 234 4.11 17.24 7.85
N GLU A 235 4.80 16.17 7.57
CA GLU A 235 5.18 15.15 8.55
C GLU A 235 5.78 15.79 9.82
N GLY A 236 5.46 15.22 10.98
CA GLY A 236 5.94 15.66 12.30
C GLY A 236 5.17 16.84 12.91
N VAL A 237 4.22 17.45 12.17
CA VAL A 237 3.37 18.49 12.77
C VAL A 237 2.50 17.87 13.86
N THR A 238 2.57 18.46 15.06
CA THR A 238 1.81 18.02 16.24
C THR A 238 0.33 18.41 16.11
N ILE A 239 -0.56 17.51 16.50
CA ILE A 239 -2.00 17.77 16.66
C ILE A 239 -2.30 17.88 18.14
N VAL A 240 -3.04 18.92 18.51
CA VAL A 240 -3.44 19.22 19.90
C VAL A 240 -4.95 19.39 20.01
N ASN A 241 -5.47 19.23 21.21
CA ASN A 241 -6.85 19.58 21.57
C ASN A 241 -6.96 21.08 22.01
N ASP A 242 -8.13 21.50 22.45
CA ASP A 242 -8.36 22.87 22.94
C ASP A 242 -7.45 23.27 24.10
N ASN A 243 -7.10 22.33 24.98
CA ASN A 243 -6.23 22.54 26.14
C ASN A 243 -4.73 22.53 25.79
N GLU A 244 -4.38 22.46 24.50
CA GLU A 244 -2.99 22.34 23.99
C GLU A 244 -2.30 21.02 24.36
N GLU A 245 -3.05 20.02 24.77
CA GLU A 245 -2.51 18.68 25.02
C GLU A 245 -2.29 17.96 23.67
N THR A 246 -1.15 17.31 23.52
CA THR A 246 -0.83 16.53 22.31
C THR A 246 -1.76 15.33 22.20
N VAL A 247 -2.51 15.26 21.12
CA VAL A 247 -3.44 14.16 20.81
C VAL A 247 -3.03 13.36 19.56
N GLY A 248 -1.98 13.81 18.86
CA GLY A 248 -1.47 13.09 17.70
C GLY A 248 -0.42 13.85 16.90
N HIS A 249 -0.13 13.33 15.71
CA HIS A 249 0.84 13.94 14.78
C HIS A 249 0.51 13.59 13.33
N ILE A 250 0.96 14.44 12.41
CA ILE A 250 0.87 14.23 10.96
C ILE A 250 1.99 13.28 10.52
N THR A 251 1.65 12.32 9.67
CA THR A 251 2.60 11.40 9.03
C THR A 251 2.82 11.70 7.55
N SER A 252 1.79 12.16 6.86
CA SER A 252 1.85 12.52 5.44
C SER A 252 0.99 13.75 5.17
N GLY A 253 1.44 14.65 4.29
CA GLY A 253 0.63 15.81 3.94
C GLY A 253 1.09 16.53 2.69
N THR A 254 0.13 16.96 1.87
CA THR A 254 0.35 17.67 0.62
C THR A 254 -0.79 18.63 0.30
N PHE A 255 -0.62 19.41 -0.77
CA PHE A 255 -1.75 20.09 -1.41
C PHE A 255 -2.33 19.16 -2.47
N SER A 256 -3.61 18.84 -2.36
CA SER A 256 -4.32 18.00 -3.32
C SER A 256 -4.68 18.79 -4.58
N PRO A 257 -4.15 18.41 -5.77
CA PRO A 257 -4.57 19.02 -7.03
C PRO A 257 -6.06 18.77 -7.35
N CYS A 258 -6.58 17.58 -7.03
CA CYS A 258 -7.97 17.22 -7.33
C CYS A 258 -8.98 17.98 -6.46
N LEU A 259 -8.63 18.24 -5.20
CA LEU A 259 -9.52 18.91 -4.25
C LEU A 259 -9.22 20.42 -4.09
N GLU A 260 -8.13 20.89 -4.71
CA GLU A 260 -7.62 22.27 -4.62
C GLU A 260 -7.45 22.78 -3.18
N LYS A 261 -7.11 21.86 -2.25
CA LYS A 261 -6.92 22.14 -0.83
C LYS A 261 -5.84 21.26 -0.20
N PRO A 262 -5.28 21.66 0.96
CA PRO A 262 -4.36 20.80 1.68
C PRO A 262 -5.10 19.60 2.26
N ILE A 263 -4.43 18.44 2.24
CA ILE A 263 -4.84 17.19 2.85
C ILE A 263 -3.67 16.58 3.61
N ALA A 264 -3.96 15.84 4.66
CA ALA A 264 -2.94 15.14 5.44
C ALA A 264 -3.48 13.82 6.00
N MET A 265 -2.60 12.90 6.30
CA MET A 265 -2.86 11.74 7.16
C MET A 265 -2.04 11.86 8.43
N GLY A 266 -2.51 11.25 9.49
CA GLY A 266 -1.80 11.22 10.75
C GLY A 266 -2.43 10.28 11.75
N TYR A 267 -1.72 10.03 12.84
CA TYR A 267 -2.23 9.27 13.97
C TYR A 267 -2.73 10.21 15.04
N ILE A 268 -3.93 9.95 15.52
CA ILE A 268 -4.53 10.68 16.64
C ILE A 268 -5.10 9.68 17.65
N GLN A 269 -5.24 10.11 18.91
CA GLN A 269 -5.93 9.33 19.94
C GLN A 269 -7.35 8.98 19.48
N ASN A 270 -7.76 7.75 19.70
CA ASN A 270 -8.98 7.18 19.11
C ASN A 270 -10.26 7.94 19.51
N GLU A 271 -10.28 8.57 20.66
CA GLU A 271 -11.41 9.40 21.11
C GLU A 271 -11.63 10.66 20.26
N TYR A 272 -10.57 11.18 19.62
CA TYR A 272 -10.62 12.30 18.67
C TYR A 272 -10.79 11.85 17.22
N ALA A 273 -10.79 10.54 16.92
CA ALA A 273 -10.91 10.02 15.56
C ALA A 273 -12.36 10.07 15.02
N LYS A 274 -12.99 11.22 15.14
CA LYS A 274 -14.37 11.52 14.72
C LYS A 274 -14.46 12.88 14.05
N ASN A 275 -15.45 13.08 13.18
CA ASN A 275 -15.54 14.26 12.32
C ASN A 275 -15.81 15.59 13.06
N ASP A 276 -16.31 15.52 14.29
CA ASP A 276 -16.68 16.66 15.14
C ASP A 276 -15.67 16.93 16.27
N ALA A 277 -14.47 16.40 16.16
CA ALA A 277 -13.42 16.62 17.15
C ALA A 277 -12.82 18.04 17.02
N ASP A 278 -12.73 18.75 18.16
CA ASP A 278 -12.05 20.04 18.24
C ASP A 278 -10.54 19.80 18.40
N ILE A 279 -9.85 19.76 17.27
CA ILE A 279 -8.40 19.52 17.19
C ILE A 279 -7.72 20.52 16.27
N TYR A 280 -6.44 20.78 16.54
CA TYR A 280 -5.66 21.80 15.87
C TYR A 280 -4.26 21.29 15.54
N ALA A 281 -3.75 21.65 14.37
CA ALA A 281 -2.34 21.48 14.03
C ALA A 281 -1.53 22.66 14.57
N LEU A 282 -0.41 22.38 15.23
CA LEU A 282 0.54 23.40 15.65
C LEU A 282 1.51 23.73 14.53
N LEU A 283 1.26 24.80 13.79
CA LEU A 283 2.13 25.25 12.71
C LEU A 283 2.80 26.58 13.06
N ARG A 284 4.10 26.58 13.26
CA ARG A 284 4.89 27.78 13.60
C ARG A 284 4.31 28.56 14.79
N GLY A 285 3.90 27.86 15.84
CA GLY A 285 3.33 28.44 17.05
C GLY A 285 1.88 28.92 16.92
N LYS A 286 1.19 28.60 15.82
CA LYS A 286 -0.22 28.92 15.62
C LYS A 286 -1.06 27.64 15.60
N LYS A 287 -2.23 27.69 16.22
CA LYS A 287 -3.25 26.65 16.11
C LYS A 287 -4.01 26.82 14.79
N ILE A 288 -3.97 25.83 13.95
CA ILE A 288 -4.73 25.73 12.69
C ILE A 288 -5.83 24.69 12.90
N PRO A 289 -7.11 25.04 12.81
CA PRO A 289 -8.20 24.06 12.91
C PRO A 289 -8.01 22.93 11.89
N VAL A 290 -8.31 21.69 12.30
CA VAL A 290 -8.20 20.52 11.44
C VAL A 290 -9.46 19.69 11.56
N THR A 291 -10.06 19.36 10.43
CA THR A 291 -11.23 18.47 10.37
C THR A 291 -10.79 17.04 10.11
N VAL A 292 -11.20 16.10 10.96
CA VAL A 292 -11.06 14.67 10.74
C VAL A 292 -12.00 14.24 9.61
N THR A 293 -11.49 13.47 8.65
CA THR A 293 -12.27 12.96 7.53
C THR A 293 -12.00 11.48 7.27
N LYS A 294 -12.91 10.85 6.56
CA LYS A 294 -12.71 9.47 6.10
C LYS A 294 -11.73 9.43 4.93
N LEU A 295 -11.03 8.31 4.82
CA LEU A 295 -10.21 7.96 3.66
C LEU A 295 -11.01 7.01 2.73
N PRO A 296 -10.78 7.10 1.40
CA PRO A 296 -9.89 8.03 0.69
C PRO A 296 -10.42 9.47 0.66
N PHE A 297 -9.54 10.44 0.35
CA PHE A 297 -9.95 11.83 0.12
C PHE A 297 -10.63 12.02 -1.24
N VAL A 298 -10.16 11.29 -2.25
CA VAL A 298 -10.72 11.21 -3.61
C VAL A 298 -11.15 9.76 -3.85
N GLU A 299 -12.35 9.58 -4.36
CA GLU A 299 -12.88 8.25 -4.65
C GLU A 299 -12.01 7.50 -5.67
N SER A 300 -11.85 6.20 -5.45
CA SER A 300 -11.07 5.34 -6.34
C SER A 300 -11.85 4.99 -7.60
N ASN A 301 -11.18 5.10 -8.76
CA ASN A 301 -11.72 4.78 -10.09
C ASN A 301 -11.17 3.44 -10.64
N THR A 302 -10.66 2.55 -9.79
CA THR A 302 -10.17 1.24 -10.22
C THR A 302 -11.27 0.38 -10.82
N LYS A 303 -10.96 -0.33 -11.91
CA LYS A 303 -11.91 -1.22 -12.59
C LYS A 303 -12.08 -2.52 -11.82
N LYS A 304 -13.25 -2.70 -11.26
CA LYS A 304 -13.64 -3.93 -10.54
C LYS A 304 -13.98 -5.08 -11.48
#